data_efd327627764a3c81521dbaf119da453
#
_entry.id   efd327627764a3c81521dbaf119da453
#
_cell.length_a   1.000
_cell.length_b   1.000
_cell.length_c   1.000
_cell.angle_alpha   90.00
_cell.angle_beta   90.00
_cell.angle_gamma   90.00
#
_symmetry.space_group_name_H-M   'P 1'
#
loop_
_entity.id
_entity.type
_entity.pdbx_description
1 polymer ?
#
loop_
_entity_poly.entity_id
_entity_poly.type
_entity_poly.pdbx_seq_one_letter_code
_entity_poly.pdbx_strand_id
1 'polypeptide(L)'
;MHNIIITSPSLDPKQNVSGISSVTQFIIQNNKNTQYIHFELGKKDYERGGIYRIGSIFKCLYLWWKTLSRYPQSIIHYNFPLSKASILRDPLFIGIARIRKHKMVIHLHGGNFLTAPHIPFYLNVFLKKVFALPVPFIVLSELEKRLIQERFNCVNINVLPNCVDLKDAEDFEKEANMHNTLTIGYLGRIAETKGMDYLLDACIQMKKKGIPFHLKLAGKEEVKDKYILAFQKELGDHFIYEGVVFGETKNKFLKSLDVFILPSFFEGLPMSLIECMSYGVVPVTTPVGSISEIINNGENGLFINIRDSQSIIQQFDRLNKDRILLSKLSNQSKEYIIRTFNPIIYIDRLNKIYAKAFRSQY
;
A
#
# COMPACT_ATOMS: atom_id res chain seq x y z
N MET A 1 -23.78 10.15 16.57
CA MET A 1 -22.58 9.75 15.80
C MET A 1 -21.35 10.21 16.54
N HIS A 2 -20.34 9.37 16.68
CA HIS A 2 -19.09 9.75 17.34
C HIS A 2 -18.11 10.28 16.30
N ASN A 3 -17.37 11.33 16.67
CA ASN A 3 -16.27 11.81 15.84
C ASN A 3 -15.13 10.80 15.86
N ILE A 4 -14.47 10.60 14.74
CA ILE A 4 -13.29 9.74 14.63
C ILE A 4 -12.06 10.61 14.33
N ILE A 5 -11.07 10.57 15.20
CA ILE A 5 -9.76 11.16 14.91
C ILE A 5 -8.96 10.11 14.16
N ILE A 6 -8.64 10.37 12.90
CA ILE A 6 -7.84 9.47 12.07
C ILE A 6 -6.44 10.04 11.84
N THR A 7 -5.39 9.27 12.17
CA THR A 7 -4.01 9.72 12.00
C THR A 7 -3.45 9.21 10.68
N SER A 8 -2.80 10.06 9.90
CA SER A 8 -2.02 9.64 8.72
C SER A 8 -1.02 10.72 8.32
N PRO A 9 -0.06 10.43 7.42
CA PRO A 9 0.67 11.48 6.74
C PRO A 9 -0.27 12.43 6.00
N SER A 10 0.28 13.51 5.43
CA SER A 10 -0.50 14.47 4.66
C SER A 10 -1.37 13.79 3.61
N LEU A 11 -2.62 14.21 3.48
CA LEU A 11 -3.53 13.74 2.42
C LEU A 11 -3.30 14.48 1.09
N ASP A 12 -2.49 15.53 1.07
CA ASP A 12 -2.10 16.22 -0.15
C ASP A 12 -1.01 15.40 -0.87
N PRO A 13 -1.28 14.87 -2.08
CA PRO A 13 -0.32 14.05 -2.83
C PRO A 13 0.95 14.81 -3.23
N LYS A 14 0.93 16.16 -3.24
CA LYS A 14 2.11 16.98 -3.46
C LYS A 14 3.05 16.99 -2.25
N GLN A 15 2.55 16.68 -1.07
CA GLN A 15 3.31 16.69 0.18
C GLN A 15 3.73 15.29 0.64
N ASN A 16 2.93 14.28 0.31
CA ASN A 16 3.21 12.90 0.69
C ASN A 16 2.58 11.90 -0.29
N VAL A 17 3.40 10.99 -0.81
CA VAL A 17 2.96 9.88 -1.64
C VAL A 17 3.08 8.59 -0.82
N SER A 18 1.99 8.17 -0.18
CA SER A 18 1.97 6.94 0.60
C SER A 18 0.64 6.20 0.51
N GLY A 19 0.70 4.86 0.57
CA GLY A 19 -0.49 4.01 0.61
C GLY A 19 -1.39 4.31 1.82
N ILE A 20 -0.80 4.70 2.97
CA ILE A 20 -1.57 5.06 4.19
C ILE A 20 -2.44 6.29 3.94
N SER A 21 -1.89 7.31 3.28
CA SER A 21 -2.66 8.52 2.92
C SER A 21 -3.79 8.18 1.96
N SER A 22 -3.54 7.32 0.97
CA SER A 22 -4.57 6.86 0.02
C SER A 22 -5.70 6.09 0.71
N VAL A 23 -5.37 5.13 1.60
CA VAL A 23 -6.38 4.40 2.40
C VAL A 23 -7.16 5.35 3.31
N THR A 24 -6.48 6.30 3.96
CA THR A 24 -7.14 7.28 4.84
C THR A 24 -8.10 8.16 4.04
N GLN A 25 -7.68 8.64 2.88
CA GLN A 25 -8.52 9.44 1.99
C GLN A 25 -9.74 8.64 1.51
N PHE A 26 -9.54 7.38 1.11
CA PHE A 26 -10.61 6.47 0.74
C PHE A 26 -11.64 6.31 1.87
N ILE A 27 -11.19 6.07 3.11
CA ILE A 27 -12.07 5.91 4.28
C ILE A 27 -12.89 7.19 4.52
N ILE A 28 -12.25 8.36 4.51
CA ILE A 28 -12.93 9.65 4.76
C ILE A 28 -13.97 9.94 3.68
N GLN A 29 -13.65 9.69 2.42
CA GLN A 29 -14.52 9.98 1.29
C GLN A 29 -15.73 9.04 1.19
N ASN A 30 -15.56 7.77 1.57
CA ASN A 30 -16.60 6.74 1.40
C ASN A 30 -17.44 6.51 2.66
N ASN A 31 -16.98 6.89 3.85
CA ASN A 31 -17.76 6.76 5.09
C ASN A 31 -18.48 8.06 5.47
N LYS A 32 -19.40 8.50 4.61
CA LYS A 32 -20.11 9.80 4.67
C LYS A 32 -20.93 10.01 5.95
N ASN A 33 -21.33 8.94 6.63
CA ASN A 33 -22.13 9.00 7.84
C ASN A 33 -21.27 9.17 9.13
N THR A 34 -19.96 9.33 8.98
CA THR A 34 -19.00 9.49 10.07
C THR A 34 -18.23 10.80 9.92
N GLN A 35 -18.16 11.59 10.99
CA GLN A 35 -17.33 12.79 10.98
C GLN A 35 -15.88 12.43 11.32
N TYR A 36 -14.99 12.64 10.38
CA TYR A 36 -13.54 12.42 10.56
C TYR A 36 -12.83 13.73 10.87
N ILE A 37 -11.88 13.64 11.80
CA ILE A 37 -10.92 14.69 12.14
C ILE A 37 -9.56 14.14 11.77
N HIS A 38 -9.00 14.60 10.66
CA HIS A 38 -7.68 14.18 10.24
C HIS A 38 -6.60 14.81 11.10
N PHE A 39 -5.74 13.99 11.70
CA PHE A 39 -4.56 14.43 12.42
C PHE A 39 -3.31 14.03 11.62
N GLU A 40 -2.63 15.03 11.07
CA GLU A 40 -1.43 14.79 10.28
C GLU A 40 -0.29 14.29 11.16
N LEU A 41 0.11 13.03 10.95
CA LEU A 41 1.20 12.36 11.66
C LEU A 41 2.08 11.60 10.68
N GLY A 42 3.22 12.16 10.37
CA GLY A 42 4.13 11.55 9.41
C GLY A 42 5.24 12.49 8.98
N LYS A 43 6.06 12.01 8.07
CA LYS A 43 7.10 12.80 7.41
C LYS A 43 6.55 13.28 6.08
N LYS A 44 6.73 14.55 5.76
CA LYS A 44 6.52 15.04 4.39
C LYS A 44 7.69 14.63 3.51
N ASP A 45 7.43 14.43 2.23
CA ASP A 45 8.41 13.88 1.29
C ASP A 45 9.68 14.73 1.12
N TYR A 46 9.58 16.04 1.36
CA TYR A 46 10.69 16.99 1.25
C TYR A 46 11.39 17.28 2.59
N GLU A 47 10.90 16.74 3.72
CA GLU A 47 11.51 16.97 5.03
C GLU A 47 12.78 16.14 5.21
N ARG A 48 13.79 16.73 5.86
CA ARG A 48 14.96 15.96 6.32
C ARG A 48 14.57 15.03 7.46
N GLY A 49 15.15 13.84 7.48
CA GLY A 49 14.95 12.83 8.54
C GLY A 49 15.92 13.02 9.73
N GLY A 50 15.88 12.07 10.67
CA GLY A 50 16.81 11.99 11.79
C GLY A 50 16.55 13.00 12.90
N ILE A 51 17.63 13.49 13.53
CA ILE A 51 17.59 14.37 14.71
C ILE A 51 16.90 15.72 14.43
N TYR A 52 16.92 16.19 13.20
CA TYR A 52 16.22 17.44 12.79
C TYR A 52 14.71 17.39 13.03
N ARG A 53 14.13 16.19 13.24
CA ARG A 53 12.70 16.02 13.50
C ARG A 53 12.31 16.02 14.99
N ILE A 54 13.27 16.04 15.91
CA ILE A 54 12.96 15.96 17.35
C ILE A 54 12.02 17.10 17.76
N GLY A 55 12.35 18.34 17.40
CA GLY A 55 11.50 19.50 17.69
C GLY A 55 10.11 19.40 17.06
N SER A 56 10.00 18.89 15.83
CA SER A 56 8.72 18.69 15.15
C SER A 56 7.87 17.61 15.83
N ILE A 57 8.50 16.58 16.39
CA ILE A 57 7.79 15.53 17.15
C ILE A 57 7.20 16.11 18.45
N PHE A 58 7.94 16.92 19.21
CA PHE A 58 7.42 17.58 20.42
C PHE A 58 6.25 18.51 20.11
N LYS A 59 6.37 19.33 19.06
CA LYS A 59 5.26 20.15 18.56
C LYS A 59 4.04 19.30 18.21
N CYS A 60 4.25 18.18 17.52
CA CYS A 60 3.19 17.25 17.14
C CYS A 60 2.53 16.60 18.36
N LEU A 61 3.31 16.21 19.39
CA LEU A 61 2.77 15.70 20.67
C LEU A 61 1.91 16.73 21.40
N TYR A 62 2.32 18.00 21.42
CA TYR A 62 1.52 19.09 21.97
C TYR A 62 0.21 19.28 21.20
N LEU A 63 0.26 19.29 19.87
CA LEU A 63 -0.94 19.39 19.03
C LEU A 63 -1.85 18.16 19.20
N TRP A 64 -1.28 16.97 19.36
CA TRP A 64 -2.02 15.75 19.66
C TRP A 64 -2.79 15.89 20.97
N TRP A 65 -2.11 16.28 22.04
CA TRP A 65 -2.74 16.54 23.34
C TRP A 65 -3.90 17.53 23.23
N LYS A 66 -3.70 18.65 22.52
CA LYS A 66 -4.71 19.67 22.30
C LYS A 66 -5.92 19.12 21.51
N THR A 67 -5.66 18.33 20.46
CA THR A 67 -6.71 17.69 19.65
C THR A 67 -7.55 16.74 20.48
N LEU A 68 -6.91 15.87 21.28
CA LEU A 68 -7.60 14.95 22.19
C LEU A 68 -8.43 15.70 23.24
N SER A 69 -7.94 16.81 23.75
CA SER A 69 -8.68 17.66 24.71
C SER A 69 -9.91 18.30 24.08
N ARG A 70 -9.82 18.68 22.81
CA ARG A 70 -10.95 19.28 22.07
C ARG A 70 -12.05 18.29 21.71
N TYR A 71 -11.71 17.01 21.56
CA TYR A 71 -12.62 15.96 21.14
C TYR A 71 -12.63 14.77 22.12
N PRO A 72 -13.04 14.95 23.37
CA PRO A 72 -12.83 13.96 24.44
C PRO A 72 -13.60 12.65 24.24
N GLN A 73 -14.67 12.66 23.45
CA GLN A 73 -15.51 11.46 23.19
C GLN A 73 -15.23 10.80 21.84
N SER A 74 -14.20 11.25 21.13
CA SER A 74 -13.85 10.68 19.84
C SER A 74 -13.20 9.30 19.98
N ILE A 75 -13.43 8.45 18.95
CA ILE A 75 -12.65 7.23 18.75
C ILE A 75 -11.40 7.60 17.95
N ILE A 76 -10.28 7.01 18.26
CA ILE A 76 -9.05 7.19 17.50
C ILE A 76 -8.90 6.03 16.53
N HIS A 77 -8.82 6.31 15.23
CA HIS A 77 -8.31 5.41 14.22
C HIS A 77 -6.83 5.71 14.03
N TYR A 78 -6.00 4.93 14.69
CA TYR A 78 -4.56 5.13 14.69
C TYR A 78 -3.90 4.30 13.58
N ASN A 79 -3.49 4.93 12.50
CA ASN A 79 -2.70 4.28 11.46
C ASN A 79 -1.26 4.09 11.94
N PHE A 80 -0.85 2.83 12.08
CA PHE A 80 0.46 2.44 12.59
C PHE A 80 1.32 1.81 11.49
N PRO A 81 2.17 2.58 10.82
CA PRO A 81 3.15 2.03 9.88
C PRO A 81 4.26 1.33 10.67
N LEU A 82 4.50 0.04 10.41
CA LEU A 82 5.51 -0.74 11.12
C LEU A 82 6.93 -0.46 10.58
N SER A 83 7.31 0.82 10.49
CA SER A 83 8.68 1.24 10.20
C SER A 83 9.47 1.42 11.50
N LYS A 84 10.81 1.35 11.42
CA LYS A 84 11.68 1.56 12.59
C LYS A 84 11.37 2.87 13.32
N ALA A 85 11.19 3.97 12.57
CA ALA A 85 10.89 5.27 13.14
C ALA A 85 9.52 5.34 13.81
N SER A 86 8.50 4.72 13.21
CA SER A 86 7.16 4.69 13.79
C SER A 86 7.08 3.82 15.04
N ILE A 87 7.73 2.66 15.07
CA ILE A 87 7.77 1.78 16.24
C ILE A 87 8.35 2.49 17.47
N LEU A 88 9.32 3.38 17.27
CA LEU A 88 9.89 4.17 18.37
C LEU A 88 9.05 5.40 18.76
N ARG A 89 8.40 6.05 17.79
CA ARG A 89 7.64 7.29 17.97
C ARG A 89 6.21 7.05 18.45
N ASP A 90 5.50 6.16 17.77
CA ASP A 90 4.03 6.06 17.86
C ASP A 90 3.50 5.54 19.21
N PRO A 91 4.25 4.71 19.96
CA PRO A 91 3.87 4.36 21.34
C PRO A 91 3.66 5.57 22.28
N LEU A 92 4.35 6.71 22.01
CA LEU A 92 4.14 7.95 22.78
C LEU A 92 2.78 8.55 22.49
N PHE A 93 2.35 8.61 21.23
CA PHE A 93 1.02 9.11 20.82
C PHE A 93 -0.09 8.21 21.31
N ILE A 94 0.07 6.90 21.21
CA ILE A 94 -0.85 5.88 21.73
C ILE A 94 -0.95 6.00 23.26
N GLY A 95 0.17 6.17 23.95
CA GLY A 95 0.22 6.34 25.41
C GLY A 95 -0.54 7.58 25.87
N ILE A 96 -0.36 8.73 25.21
CA ILE A 96 -1.09 9.97 25.52
C ILE A 96 -2.60 9.75 25.30
N ALA A 97 -3.00 9.11 24.22
CA ALA A 97 -4.40 8.82 23.95
C ALA A 97 -5.03 7.94 25.04
N ARG A 98 -4.30 6.96 25.57
CA ARG A 98 -4.73 6.10 26.68
C ARG A 98 -4.85 6.87 27.99
N ILE A 99 -3.87 7.71 28.34
CA ILE A 99 -3.91 8.57 29.53
C ILE A 99 -5.18 9.46 29.48
N ARG A 100 -5.53 9.92 28.28
CA ARG A 100 -6.74 10.71 28.02
C ARG A 100 -8.01 9.86 27.93
N LYS A 101 -7.93 8.54 28.15
CA LYS A 101 -9.04 7.56 28.15
C LYS A 101 -9.81 7.51 26.83
N HIS A 102 -9.16 7.79 25.70
CA HIS A 102 -9.78 7.64 24.38
C HIS A 102 -9.88 6.18 23.97
N LYS A 103 -11.03 5.80 23.43
CA LYS A 103 -11.21 4.54 22.72
C LYS A 103 -10.39 4.59 21.43
N MET A 104 -9.82 3.47 21.01
CA MET A 104 -9.01 3.45 19.78
C MET A 104 -9.09 2.13 19.02
N VAL A 105 -8.81 2.22 17.73
CA VAL A 105 -8.52 1.11 16.83
C VAL A 105 -7.13 1.37 16.26
N ILE A 106 -6.27 0.36 16.24
CA ILE A 106 -4.93 0.47 15.64
C ILE A 106 -4.94 -0.26 14.31
N HIS A 107 -4.73 0.47 13.21
CA HIS A 107 -4.71 -0.05 11.86
C HIS A 107 -3.26 -0.18 11.39
N LEU A 108 -2.82 -1.42 11.15
CA LEU A 108 -1.50 -1.74 10.64
C LEU A 108 -1.51 -1.70 9.11
N HIS A 109 -0.43 -1.16 8.53
CA HIS A 109 -0.30 -1.02 7.08
C HIS A 109 0.87 -1.84 6.52
N GLY A 110 0.99 -3.08 6.99
CA GLY A 110 2.12 -3.93 6.65
C GLY A 110 3.41 -3.49 7.35
N GLY A 111 4.51 -4.04 6.90
CA GLY A 111 5.85 -3.65 7.38
C GLY A 111 6.81 -4.84 7.46
N ASN A 112 8.09 -4.57 7.18
CA ASN A 112 9.15 -5.59 7.17
C ASN A 112 9.25 -6.37 8.47
N PHE A 113 8.91 -5.73 9.59
CA PHE A 113 9.06 -6.36 10.90
C PHE A 113 8.02 -7.44 11.18
N LEU A 114 6.91 -7.52 10.42
CA LEU A 114 5.97 -8.62 10.56
C LEU A 114 6.52 -9.91 9.95
N THR A 115 7.15 -9.81 8.78
CA THR A 115 7.68 -10.96 8.04
C THR A 115 9.16 -11.22 8.29
N ALA A 116 9.88 -10.27 8.90
CA ALA A 116 11.30 -10.42 9.20
C ALA A 116 11.54 -11.59 10.18
N PRO A 117 12.55 -12.43 9.96
CA PRO A 117 12.89 -13.53 10.87
C PRO A 117 13.30 -13.02 12.26
N HIS A 118 13.97 -11.87 12.30
CA HIS A 118 14.38 -11.22 13.55
C HIS A 118 13.94 -9.78 13.63
N ILE A 119 13.35 -9.41 14.78
CA ILE A 119 13.06 -8.04 15.15
C ILE A 119 14.12 -7.59 16.16
N PRO A 120 14.83 -6.47 15.95
CA PRO A 120 15.78 -5.94 16.93
C PRO A 120 15.14 -5.83 18.32
N PHE A 121 15.87 -6.26 19.37
CA PHE A 121 15.34 -6.36 20.73
C PHE A 121 14.61 -5.07 21.19
N TYR A 122 15.21 -3.91 20.97
CA TYR A 122 14.63 -2.63 21.37
C TYR A 122 13.31 -2.32 20.68
N LEU A 123 13.15 -2.70 19.40
CA LEU A 123 11.86 -2.54 18.67
C LEU A 123 10.82 -3.56 19.16
N ASN A 124 11.27 -4.79 19.45
CA ASN A 124 10.39 -5.85 19.93
C ASN A 124 9.74 -5.50 21.27
N VAL A 125 10.48 -4.82 22.17
CA VAL A 125 9.93 -4.33 23.45
C VAL A 125 8.78 -3.36 23.23
N PHE A 126 8.91 -2.40 22.31
CA PHE A 126 7.83 -1.46 21.98
C PHE A 126 6.65 -2.16 21.31
N LEU A 127 6.89 -3.05 20.37
CA LEU A 127 5.84 -3.82 19.70
C LEU A 127 5.05 -4.69 20.69
N LYS A 128 5.74 -5.41 21.60
CA LYS A 128 5.07 -6.18 22.66
C LYS A 128 4.14 -5.31 23.51
N LYS A 129 4.59 -4.10 23.89
CA LYS A 129 3.74 -3.16 24.66
C LYS A 129 2.53 -2.69 23.85
N VAL A 130 2.68 -2.43 22.56
CA VAL A 130 1.56 -2.00 21.71
C VAL A 130 0.58 -3.15 21.48
N PHE A 131 1.05 -4.35 21.13
CA PHE A 131 0.19 -5.50 20.87
C PHE A 131 -0.47 -6.10 22.13
N ALA A 132 0.03 -5.78 23.32
CA ALA A 132 -0.62 -6.11 24.57
C ALA A 132 -1.81 -5.19 24.94
N LEU A 133 -2.09 -4.16 24.13
CA LEU A 133 -3.20 -3.25 24.40
C LEU A 133 -4.55 -3.96 24.18
N PRO A 134 -5.55 -3.75 25.06
CA PRO A 134 -6.87 -4.34 24.91
C PRO A 134 -7.74 -3.54 23.92
N VAL A 135 -7.23 -3.30 22.72
CA VAL A 135 -7.90 -2.54 21.65
C VAL A 135 -8.04 -3.38 20.40
N PRO A 136 -9.03 -3.12 19.54
CA PRO A 136 -9.08 -3.76 18.22
C PRO A 136 -7.90 -3.36 17.35
N PHE A 137 -7.24 -4.36 16.75
CA PHE A 137 -6.28 -4.18 15.70
C PHE A 137 -6.91 -4.48 14.34
N ILE A 138 -6.54 -3.73 13.33
CA ILE A 138 -6.85 -4.01 11.91
C ILE A 138 -5.54 -4.38 11.22
N VAL A 139 -5.57 -5.46 10.47
CA VAL A 139 -4.48 -5.94 9.63
C VAL A 139 -4.98 -6.20 8.21
N LEU A 140 -4.06 -6.28 7.23
CA LEU A 140 -4.41 -6.34 5.82
C LEU A 140 -4.66 -7.78 5.31
N SER A 141 -4.21 -8.81 6.06
CA SER A 141 -4.28 -10.21 5.62
C SER A 141 -4.36 -11.20 6.77
N GLU A 142 -4.78 -12.43 6.49
CA GLU A 142 -4.75 -13.52 7.46
C GLU A 142 -3.30 -13.91 7.83
N LEU A 143 -2.35 -13.76 6.90
CA LEU A 143 -0.93 -13.94 7.18
C LEU A 143 -0.44 -12.97 8.27
N GLU A 144 -0.73 -11.68 8.13
CA GLU A 144 -0.35 -10.67 9.13
C GLU A 144 -0.98 -10.97 10.51
N LYS A 145 -2.26 -11.33 10.52
CA LYS A 145 -2.97 -11.74 11.75
C LYS A 145 -2.27 -12.90 12.44
N ARG A 146 -1.97 -13.96 11.69
CA ARG A 146 -1.27 -15.16 12.20
C ARG A 146 0.09 -14.82 12.79
N LEU A 147 0.91 -14.06 12.04
CA LEU A 147 2.23 -13.63 12.50
C LEU A 147 2.18 -12.80 13.78
N ILE A 148 1.20 -11.92 13.93
CA ILE A 148 1.02 -11.10 15.14
C ILE A 148 0.55 -11.97 16.32
N GLN A 149 -0.38 -12.88 16.08
CA GLN A 149 -0.85 -13.82 17.11
C GLN A 149 0.28 -14.69 17.64
N GLU A 150 1.08 -15.28 16.76
CA GLU A 150 2.21 -16.14 17.12
C GLU A 150 3.32 -15.40 17.87
N ARG A 151 3.65 -14.16 17.45
CA ARG A 151 4.77 -13.40 18.00
C ARG A 151 4.43 -12.61 19.26
N PHE A 152 3.18 -12.17 19.39
CA PHE A 152 2.78 -11.19 20.42
C PHE A 152 1.58 -11.62 21.27
N ASN A 153 0.99 -12.79 21.01
CA ASN A 153 -0.23 -13.29 21.68
C ASN A 153 -1.41 -12.29 21.63
N CYS A 154 -1.48 -11.50 20.57
CA CYS A 154 -2.55 -10.53 20.38
C CYS A 154 -3.81 -11.23 19.86
N VAL A 155 -4.95 -11.07 20.54
CA VAL A 155 -6.19 -11.81 20.21
C VAL A 155 -7.25 -10.97 19.50
N ASN A 156 -7.26 -9.65 19.69
CA ASN A 156 -8.30 -8.77 19.14
C ASN A 156 -7.89 -8.22 17.77
N ILE A 157 -7.71 -9.11 16.79
CA ILE A 157 -7.25 -8.75 15.44
C ILE A 157 -8.37 -8.97 14.44
N ASN A 158 -8.66 -7.95 13.63
CA ASN A 158 -9.65 -7.96 12.56
C ASN A 158 -8.92 -7.82 11.22
N VAL A 159 -9.15 -8.76 10.31
CA VAL A 159 -8.61 -8.68 8.95
C VAL A 159 -9.52 -7.81 8.11
N LEU A 160 -8.96 -6.71 7.58
CA LEU A 160 -9.64 -5.78 6.69
C LEU A 160 -8.65 -5.34 5.60
N PRO A 161 -8.57 -6.07 4.47
CA PRO A 161 -7.71 -5.71 3.36
C PRO A 161 -8.00 -4.30 2.85
N ASN A 162 -6.99 -3.59 2.36
CA ASN A 162 -7.19 -2.29 1.73
C ASN A 162 -8.26 -2.35 0.64
N CYS A 163 -8.95 -1.24 0.43
CA CYS A 163 -9.97 -1.10 -0.60
C CYS A 163 -9.71 0.16 -1.42
N VAL A 164 -10.21 0.20 -2.64
CA VAL A 164 -10.10 1.32 -3.58
C VAL A 164 -11.48 1.74 -4.05
N ASP A 165 -11.59 2.95 -4.60
CA ASP A 165 -12.81 3.36 -5.31
C ASP A 165 -12.86 2.61 -6.65
N LEU A 166 -13.95 1.87 -6.86
CA LEU A 166 -14.14 1.04 -8.05
C LEU A 166 -15.00 1.72 -9.13
N LYS A 167 -15.60 2.88 -8.83
CA LYS A 167 -16.60 3.53 -9.69
C LYS A 167 -16.12 3.68 -11.14
N ASP A 168 -14.93 4.22 -11.36
CA ASP A 168 -14.38 4.40 -12.71
C ASP A 168 -13.92 3.10 -13.36
N ALA A 169 -13.62 2.08 -12.54
CA ALA A 169 -13.14 0.79 -12.99
C ALA A 169 -14.28 -0.17 -13.37
N GLU A 170 -15.42 -0.09 -12.70
CA GLU A 170 -16.60 -0.90 -13.00
C GLU A 170 -17.10 -0.65 -14.43
N ASP A 171 -17.17 0.62 -14.84
CA ASP A 171 -17.64 1.05 -16.17
C ASP A 171 -16.56 0.94 -17.27
N PHE A 172 -15.30 0.69 -16.91
CA PHE A 172 -14.21 0.60 -17.87
C PHE A 172 -14.07 -0.80 -18.44
N GLU A 173 -14.28 -0.97 -19.73
CA GLU A 173 -13.96 -2.18 -20.47
C GLU A 173 -12.57 -2.05 -21.10
N LYS A 174 -11.69 -2.99 -20.76
CA LYS A 174 -10.36 -3.04 -21.34
C LYS A 174 -10.41 -3.74 -22.69
N GLU A 175 -10.10 -2.99 -23.74
CA GLU A 175 -9.95 -3.59 -25.07
C GLU A 175 -8.80 -4.60 -25.07
N ALA A 176 -9.03 -5.74 -25.70
CA ALA A 176 -7.98 -6.75 -25.83
C ALA A 176 -6.83 -6.18 -26.67
N ASN A 177 -5.64 -6.04 -26.06
CA ASN A 177 -4.46 -5.61 -26.79
C ASN A 177 -3.97 -6.75 -27.71
N MET A 178 -4.36 -6.71 -28.96
CA MET A 178 -3.95 -7.67 -29.99
C MET A 178 -2.61 -7.28 -30.66
N HIS A 179 -2.04 -6.13 -30.31
CA HIS A 179 -0.73 -5.73 -30.81
C HIS A 179 0.39 -6.55 -30.16
N ASN A 180 1.48 -6.75 -30.89
CA ASN A 180 2.60 -7.58 -30.41
C ASN A 180 3.51 -6.88 -29.38
N THR A 181 3.11 -5.72 -28.84
CA THR A 181 3.91 -4.95 -27.90
C THR A 181 3.15 -4.77 -26.59
N LEU A 182 3.74 -5.20 -25.47
CA LEU A 182 3.16 -4.99 -24.14
C LEU A 182 3.47 -3.60 -23.61
N THR A 183 2.46 -2.92 -23.07
CA THR A 183 2.65 -1.75 -22.23
C THR A 183 2.73 -2.18 -20.77
N ILE A 184 3.93 -2.17 -20.23
CA ILE A 184 4.26 -2.59 -18.87
C ILE A 184 4.30 -1.35 -17.99
N GLY A 185 3.61 -1.34 -16.87
CA GLY A 185 3.58 -0.23 -15.93
C GLY A 185 4.03 -0.58 -14.53
N TYR A 186 4.64 0.38 -13.86
CA TYR A 186 4.91 0.37 -12.44
C TYR A 186 4.33 1.63 -11.80
N LEU A 187 3.66 1.49 -10.65
CA LEU A 187 3.12 2.61 -9.89
C LEU A 187 3.50 2.48 -8.42
N GLY A 188 4.33 3.39 -7.95
CA GLY A 188 4.76 3.40 -6.56
C GLY A 188 6.07 4.15 -6.34
N ARG A 189 6.64 4.03 -5.15
CA ARG A 189 7.96 4.60 -4.85
C ARG A 189 9.03 3.86 -5.65
N ILE A 190 9.84 4.59 -6.41
CA ILE A 190 10.93 4.03 -7.21
C ILE A 190 12.15 3.90 -6.29
N ALA A 191 12.43 2.67 -5.85
CA ALA A 191 13.45 2.37 -4.83
C ALA A 191 14.04 0.98 -5.03
N GLU A 192 15.22 0.74 -4.48
CA GLU A 192 15.89 -0.57 -4.53
C GLU A 192 15.02 -1.70 -3.96
N THR A 193 14.37 -1.44 -2.82
CA THR A 193 13.50 -2.41 -2.15
C THR A 193 12.25 -2.79 -2.96
N LYS A 194 11.97 -2.02 -4.01
CA LYS A 194 10.90 -2.29 -4.97
C LYS A 194 11.38 -3.06 -6.21
N GLY A 195 12.64 -3.53 -6.19
CA GLY A 195 13.21 -4.41 -7.22
C GLY A 195 13.57 -3.70 -8.52
N MET A 196 13.82 -2.37 -8.47
CA MET A 196 14.11 -1.58 -9.68
C MET A 196 15.36 -2.03 -10.43
N ASP A 197 16.39 -2.53 -9.71
CA ASP A 197 17.62 -3.03 -10.36
C ASP A 197 17.31 -4.27 -11.22
N TYR A 198 16.46 -5.18 -10.72
CA TYR A 198 16.06 -6.39 -11.45
C TYR A 198 15.11 -6.10 -12.62
N LEU A 199 14.24 -5.10 -12.45
CA LEU A 199 13.38 -4.64 -13.54
C LEU A 199 14.21 -4.01 -14.66
N LEU A 200 15.18 -3.16 -14.32
CA LEU A 200 16.07 -2.53 -15.30
C LEU A 200 16.87 -3.58 -16.06
N ASP A 201 17.50 -4.53 -15.35
CA ASP A 201 18.25 -5.61 -15.98
C ASP A 201 17.37 -6.47 -16.89
N ALA A 202 16.15 -6.82 -16.46
CA ALA A 202 15.20 -7.55 -17.29
C ALA A 202 14.87 -6.79 -18.59
N CYS A 203 14.58 -5.49 -18.51
CA CYS A 203 14.25 -4.67 -19.66
C CYS A 203 15.44 -4.50 -20.63
N ILE A 204 16.67 -4.34 -20.12
CA ILE A 204 17.88 -4.30 -20.94
C ILE A 204 18.04 -5.62 -21.73
N GLN A 205 17.85 -6.76 -21.06
CA GLN A 205 17.96 -8.06 -21.71
C GLN A 205 16.85 -8.29 -22.74
N MET A 206 15.60 -7.87 -22.45
CA MET A 206 14.49 -7.94 -23.40
C MET A 206 14.79 -7.11 -24.66
N LYS A 207 15.27 -5.86 -24.49
CA LYS A 207 15.67 -5.00 -25.60
C LYS A 207 16.74 -5.67 -26.47
N LYS A 208 17.78 -6.26 -25.85
CA LYS A 208 18.84 -6.99 -26.57
C LYS A 208 18.32 -8.22 -27.31
N LYS A 209 17.29 -8.89 -26.80
CA LYS A 209 16.67 -10.06 -27.43
C LYS A 209 15.58 -9.70 -28.46
N GLY A 210 15.30 -8.40 -28.67
CA GLY A 210 14.26 -7.94 -29.57
C GLY A 210 12.84 -8.27 -29.14
N ILE A 211 12.61 -8.51 -27.84
CA ILE A 211 11.27 -8.72 -27.27
C ILE A 211 10.56 -7.36 -27.18
N PRO A 212 9.41 -7.16 -27.85
CA PRO A 212 8.76 -5.86 -27.92
C PRO A 212 8.06 -5.49 -26.60
N PHE A 213 8.33 -4.29 -26.08
CA PHE A 213 7.67 -3.74 -24.90
C PHE A 213 7.79 -2.21 -24.85
N HIS A 214 6.91 -1.58 -24.10
CA HIS A 214 7.04 -0.22 -23.57
C HIS A 214 6.94 -0.26 -22.06
N LEU A 215 7.90 0.35 -21.36
CA LEU A 215 7.89 0.47 -19.90
C LEU A 215 7.48 1.88 -19.49
N LYS A 216 6.46 1.99 -18.62
CA LYS A 216 6.01 3.24 -18.01
C LYS A 216 6.21 3.18 -16.49
N LEU A 217 6.98 4.09 -15.94
CA LEU A 217 7.12 4.24 -14.49
C LEU A 217 6.38 5.48 -14.00
N ALA A 218 5.58 5.32 -12.94
CA ALA A 218 4.93 6.41 -12.25
C ALA A 218 5.21 6.35 -10.75
N GLY A 219 5.58 7.50 -10.17
CA GLY A 219 5.85 7.64 -8.75
C GLY A 219 7.11 8.43 -8.44
N LYS A 220 7.39 8.60 -7.15
CA LYS A 220 8.54 9.35 -6.69
C LYS A 220 9.76 8.48 -6.54
N GLU A 221 10.88 8.93 -7.05
CA GLU A 221 12.17 8.29 -6.85
C GLU A 221 12.71 8.59 -5.43
N GLU A 222 13.18 7.55 -4.74
CA GLU A 222 13.69 7.67 -3.37
C GLU A 222 15.08 8.30 -3.32
N VAL A 223 15.95 7.91 -4.25
CA VAL A 223 17.29 8.47 -4.44
C VAL A 223 17.30 9.21 -5.77
N LYS A 224 17.37 10.53 -5.70
CA LYS A 224 17.29 11.41 -6.87
C LYS A 224 18.27 10.97 -7.97
N ASP A 225 17.76 10.95 -9.21
CA ASP A 225 18.53 10.72 -10.44
C ASP A 225 19.24 9.35 -10.50
N LYS A 226 18.83 8.37 -9.70
CA LYS A 226 19.44 7.02 -9.71
C LYS A 226 18.80 6.14 -10.78
N TYR A 227 17.51 5.88 -10.65
CA TYR A 227 16.80 4.91 -11.50
C TYR A 227 16.25 5.54 -12.76
N ILE A 228 15.64 6.71 -12.68
CA ILE A 228 15.02 7.35 -13.85
C ILE A 228 16.05 7.61 -14.94
N LEU A 229 17.23 8.16 -14.59
CA LEU A 229 18.30 8.37 -15.56
C LEU A 229 18.86 7.05 -16.10
N ALA A 230 18.97 6.02 -15.26
CA ALA A 230 19.44 4.71 -15.71
C ALA A 230 18.46 4.07 -16.71
N PHE A 231 17.15 4.05 -16.40
CA PHE A 231 16.13 3.56 -17.34
C PHE A 231 16.12 4.35 -18.65
N GLN A 232 16.19 5.69 -18.59
CA GLN A 232 16.20 6.54 -19.79
C GLN A 232 17.43 6.26 -20.68
N LYS A 233 18.61 6.16 -20.06
CA LYS A 233 19.86 5.89 -20.78
C LYS A 233 19.85 4.53 -21.48
N GLU A 234 19.45 3.49 -20.78
CA GLU A 234 19.55 2.10 -21.29
C GLU A 234 18.41 1.75 -22.25
N LEU A 235 17.21 2.26 -22.01
CA LEU A 235 16.02 1.87 -22.77
C LEU A 235 15.64 2.85 -23.89
N GLY A 236 15.95 4.14 -23.75
CA GLY A 236 15.58 5.16 -24.74
C GLY A 236 14.07 5.22 -24.98
N ASP A 237 13.64 5.04 -26.23
CA ASP A 237 12.23 5.14 -26.65
C ASP A 237 11.32 4.03 -26.08
N HIS A 238 11.88 2.99 -25.49
CA HIS A 238 11.11 1.96 -24.79
C HIS A 238 10.65 2.38 -23.39
N PHE A 239 11.07 3.56 -22.89
CA PHE A 239 10.83 3.99 -21.53
C PHE A 239 10.16 5.35 -21.45
N ILE A 240 9.14 5.47 -20.58
CA ILE A 240 8.45 6.71 -20.25
C ILE A 240 8.38 6.86 -18.73
N TYR A 241 8.80 8.01 -18.21
CA TYR A 241 8.58 8.39 -16.83
C TYR A 241 7.43 9.39 -16.74
N GLU A 242 6.34 8.99 -16.08
CA GLU A 242 5.10 9.78 -15.96
C GLU A 242 5.10 10.72 -14.73
N GLY A 243 6.19 10.70 -13.94
CA GLY A 243 6.21 11.47 -12.69
C GLY A 243 5.28 10.89 -11.62
N VAL A 244 4.87 11.75 -10.68
CA VAL A 244 3.90 11.39 -9.66
C VAL A 244 2.49 11.61 -10.19
N VAL A 245 1.73 10.55 -10.39
CA VAL A 245 0.35 10.59 -10.90
C VAL A 245 -0.67 10.44 -9.78
N PHE A 246 -1.77 11.18 -9.87
CA PHE A 246 -2.89 11.11 -8.93
C PHE A 246 -4.21 11.51 -9.60
N GLY A 247 -5.34 11.15 -8.97
CA GLY A 247 -6.68 11.44 -9.53
C GLY A 247 -6.83 10.93 -10.95
N GLU A 248 -7.34 11.77 -11.85
CA GLU A 248 -7.63 11.40 -13.24
C GLU A 248 -6.37 11.01 -14.03
N THR A 249 -5.22 11.64 -13.76
CA THR A 249 -3.96 11.28 -14.44
C THR A 249 -3.51 9.87 -14.05
N LYS A 250 -3.72 9.46 -12.80
CA LYS A 250 -3.48 8.09 -12.35
C LYS A 250 -4.42 7.11 -13.07
N ASN A 251 -5.71 7.41 -13.15
CA ASN A 251 -6.67 6.54 -13.84
C ASN A 251 -6.32 6.37 -15.33
N LYS A 252 -5.93 7.45 -16.02
CA LYS A 252 -5.46 7.38 -17.41
C LYS A 252 -4.21 6.53 -17.54
N PHE A 253 -3.25 6.69 -16.63
CA PHE A 253 -2.06 5.85 -16.58
C PHE A 253 -2.42 4.36 -16.44
N LEU A 254 -3.25 4.00 -15.45
CA LEU A 254 -3.66 2.62 -15.20
C LEU A 254 -4.39 2.00 -16.41
N LYS A 255 -5.33 2.73 -17.00
CA LYS A 255 -6.08 2.30 -18.19
C LYS A 255 -5.17 2.02 -19.39
N SER A 256 -4.01 2.69 -19.49
CA SER A 256 -3.05 2.53 -20.60
C SER A 256 -2.15 1.30 -20.49
N LEU A 257 -2.17 0.57 -19.38
CA LEU A 257 -1.27 -0.55 -19.13
C LEU A 257 -1.89 -1.88 -19.53
N ASP A 258 -1.10 -2.80 -20.05
CA ASP A 258 -1.48 -4.22 -20.21
C ASP A 258 -1.08 -5.03 -18.99
N VAL A 259 0.12 -4.75 -18.47
CA VAL A 259 0.74 -5.48 -17.37
C VAL A 259 1.20 -4.50 -16.31
N PHE A 260 0.97 -4.85 -15.05
CA PHE A 260 1.50 -4.16 -13.89
C PHE A 260 2.63 -4.98 -13.27
N ILE A 261 3.84 -4.42 -13.22
CA ILE A 261 5.00 -5.08 -12.61
C ILE A 261 5.25 -4.59 -11.20
N LEU A 262 5.38 -5.51 -10.24
CA LEU A 262 5.73 -5.19 -8.85
C LEU A 262 6.76 -6.20 -8.31
N PRO A 263 8.06 -6.04 -8.63
CA PRO A 263 9.13 -6.98 -8.25
C PRO A 263 9.67 -6.70 -6.84
N SER A 264 8.82 -6.29 -5.92
CA SER A 264 9.17 -5.85 -4.57
C SER A 264 9.76 -6.96 -3.71
N PHE A 265 10.66 -6.59 -2.79
CA PHE A 265 11.23 -7.54 -1.82
C PHE A 265 10.32 -7.77 -0.61
N PHE A 266 9.44 -6.84 -0.32
CA PHE A 266 8.39 -6.93 0.69
C PHE A 266 7.28 -5.93 0.40
N GLU A 267 6.05 -6.29 0.78
CA GLU A 267 4.85 -5.45 0.71
C GLU A 267 3.93 -5.77 1.90
N GLY A 268 3.03 -4.84 2.23
CA GLY A 268 1.79 -5.15 2.91
C GLY A 268 0.77 -5.61 1.88
N LEU A 269 -0.29 -4.82 1.71
CA LEU A 269 -1.20 -4.95 0.56
C LEU A 269 -1.14 -3.65 -0.25
N PRO A 270 -0.43 -3.62 -1.40
CA PRO A 270 -0.24 -2.40 -2.17
C PRO A 270 -1.55 -1.91 -2.78
N MET A 271 -1.90 -0.65 -2.55
CA MET A 271 -3.06 -0.01 -3.18
C MET A 271 -2.96 -0.05 -4.71
N SER A 272 -1.76 0.23 -5.25
CA SER A 272 -1.50 0.21 -6.69
C SER A 272 -1.79 -1.15 -7.35
N LEU A 273 -1.61 -2.26 -6.63
CA LEU A 273 -1.97 -3.59 -7.11
C LEU A 273 -3.48 -3.72 -7.28
N ILE A 274 -4.25 -3.37 -6.24
CA ILE A 274 -5.72 -3.43 -6.28
C ILE A 274 -6.27 -2.48 -7.36
N GLU A 275 -5.72 -1.27 -7.43
CA GLU A 275 -6.08 -0.27 -8.44
C GLU A 275 -5.80 -0.77 -9.87
N CYS A 276 -4.63 -1.34 -10.15
CA CYS A 276 -4.31 -1.89 -11.46
C CYS A 276 -5.25 -3.04 -11.85
N MET A 277 -5.43 -3.98 -10.94
CA MET A 277 -6.28 -5.15 -11.17
C MET A 277 -7.73 -4.74 -11.43
N SER A 278 -8.24 -3.68 -10.79
CA SER A 278 -9.61 -3.21 -11.00
C SER A 278 -9.86 -2.74 -12.43
N TYR A 279 -8.83 -2.23 -13.13
CA TYR A 279 -8.88 -1.87 -14.55
C TYR A 279 -8.53 -3.04 -15.48
N GLY A 280 -8.42 -4.26 -15.01
CA GLY A 280 -8.04 -5.41 -15.82
C GLY A 280 -6.57 -5.39 -16.28
N VAL A 281 -5.70 -4.68 -15.56
CA VAL A 281 -4.26 -4.74 -15.81
C VAL A 281 -3.71 -6.01 -15.16
N VAL A 282 -3.00 -6.83 -15.92
CA VAL A 282 -2.51 -8.13 -15.44
C VAL A 282 -1.33 -7.93 -14.48
N PRO A 283 -1.44 -8.35 -13.22
CA PRO A 283 -0.33 -8.22 -12.28
C PRO A 283 0.74 -9.29 -12.52
N VAL A 284 2.00 -8.84 -12.57
CA VAL A 284 3.20 -9.69 -12.55
C VAL A 284 3.99 -9.27 -11.31
N THR A 285 3.99 -10.10 -10.27
CA THR A 285 4.43 -9.68 -8.93
C THR A 285 5.25 -10.76 -8.21
N THR A 286 6.06 -10.35 -7.25
CA THR A 286 6.64 -11.27 -6.28
C THR A 286 5.58 -11.70 -5.25
N PRO A 287 5.54 -12.98 -4.79
CA PRO A 287 4.56 -13.46 -3.81
C PRO A 287 4.94 -13.06 -2.37
N VAL A 288 5.05 -11.75 -2.11
CA VAL A 288 5.46 -11.22 -0.80
C VAL A 288 4.30 -10.60 -0.02
N GLY A 289 4.32 -10.74 1.29
CA GLY A 289 3.30 -10.19 2.18
C GLY A 289 1.89 -10.65 1.83
N SER A 290 0.95 -9.71 1.81
CA SER A 290 -0.45 -10.01 1.50
C SER A 290 -0.73 -10.24 0.00
N ILE A 291 0.25 -10.04 -0.88
CA ILE A 291 0.10 -10.26 -2.32
C ILE A 291 -0.25 -11.72 -2.61
N SER A 292 0.35 -12.67 -1.88
CA SER A 292 0.10 -14.10 -2.02
C SER A 292 -1.33 -14.54 -1.63
N GLU A 293 -2.08 -13.70 -0.93
CA GLU A 293 -3.50 -13.95 -0.61
C GLU A 293 -4.45 -13.38 -1.68
N ILE A 294 -3.96 -12.50 -2.56
CA ILE A 294 -4.75 -11.81 -3.58
C ILE A 294 -4.52 -12.41 -4.95
N ILE A 295 -3.28 -12.78 -5.27
CA ILE A 295 -2.92 -13.32 -6.56
C ILE A 295 -2.93 -14.86 -6.51
N ASN A 296 -3.75 -15.44 -7.38
CA ASN A 296 -3.70 -16.85 -7.73
C ASN A 296 -2.89 -16.99 -9.02
N ASN A 297 -1.68 -17.54 -8.90
CA ASN A 297 -0.74 -17.65 -10.01
C ASN A 297 -1.32 -18.43 -11.21
N GLY A 298 -1.35 -17.78 -12.37
CA GLY A 298 -1.92 -18.34 -13.60
C GLY A 298 -3.44 -18.19 -13.75
N GLU A 299 -4.14 -17.63 -12.73
CA GLU A 299 -5.58 -17.35 -12.78
C GLU A 299 -5.85 -15.85 -12.92
N ASN A 300 -5.46 -15.03 -11.95
CA ASN A 300 -5.70 -13.59 -11.95
C ASN A 300 -4.41 -12.75 -11.94
N GLY A 301 -3.26 -13.37 -12.17
CA GLY A 301 -1.95 -12.75 -12.24
C GLY A 301 -0.85 -13.79 -12.33
N LEU A 302 0.40 -13.32 -12.39
CA LEU A 302 1.58 -14.19 -12.51
C LEU A 302 2.59 -13.86 -11.43
N PHE A 303 3.24 -14.89 -10.86
CA PHE A 303 4.34 -14.70 -9.95
C PHE A 303 5.70 -14.70 -10.66
N ILE A 304 6.58 -13.88 -10.11
CA ILE A 304 8.01 -13.83 -10.39
C ILE A 304 8.79 -14.10 -9.11
N ASN A 305 10.03 -14.53 -9.23
CA ASN A 305 10.92 -14.74 -8.10
C ASN A 305 11.50 -13.41 -7.60
N ILE A 306 11.74 -13.35 -6.29
CA ILE A 306 12.39 -12.17 -5.68
C ILE A 306 13.84 -12.11 -6.19
N ARG A 307 14.30 -10.92 -6.63
CA ARG A 307 15.67 -10.68 -7.12
C ARG A 307 16.06 -11.55 -8.31
N ASP A 308 15.12 -11.76 -9.22
CA ASP A 308 15.34 -12.62 -10.39
C ASP A 308 14.81 -11.93 -11.67
N SER A 309 15.72 -11.31 -12.42
CA SER A 309 15.40 -10.68 -13.69
C SER A 309 14.95 -11.68 -14.75
N GLN A 310 15.42 -12.94 -14.70
CA GLN A 310 15.04 -13.95 -15.69
C GLN A 310 13.58 -14.35 -15.53
N SER A 311 13.07 -14.46 -14.29
CA SER A 311 11.65 -14.73 -14.05
C SER A 311 10.76 -13.60 -14.59
N ILE A 312 11.21 -12.34 -14.53
CA ILE A 312 10.51 -11.19 -15.13
C ILE A 312 10.42 -11.36 -16.65
N ILE A 313 11.57 -11.63 -17.30
CA ILE A 313 11.66 -11.82 -18.75
C ILE A 313 10.74 -12.95 -19.21
N GLN A 314 10.76 -14.09 -18.50
CA GLN A 314 9.95 -15.26 -18.84
C GLN A 314 8.45 -14.93 -18.84
N GLN A 315 7.94 -14.21 -17.83
CA GLN A 315 6.52 -13.87 -17.78
C GLN A 315 6.14 -12.84 -18.86
N PHE A 316 6.98 -11.85 -19.12
CA PHE A 316 6.70 -10.86 -20.18
C PHE A 316 6.74 -11.48 -21.56
N ASP A 317 7.72 -12.33 -21.87
CA ASP A 317 7.80 -13.06 -23.14
C ASP A 317 6.60 -14.00 -23.33
N ARG A 318 6.17 -14.69 -22.25
CA ARG A 318 4.96 -15.51 -22.23
C ARG A 318 3.72 -14.71 -22.59
N LEU A 319 3.50 -13.55 -21.94
CA LEU A 319 2.34 -12.69 -22.21
C LEU A 319 2.41 -12.02 -23.58
N ASN A 320 3.61 -11.76 -24.10
CA ASN A 320 3.79 -11.28 -25.47
C ASN A 320 3.38 -12.34 -26.51
N LYS A 321 3.71 -13.60 -26.28
CA LYS A 321 3.43 -14.72 -27.20
C LYS A 321 2.00 -15.24 -27.09
N ASP A 322 1.40 -15.19 -25.88
CA ASP A 322 0.08 -15.71 -25.60
C ASP A 322 -0.90 -14.58 -25.17
N ARG A 323 -1.50 -13.94 -26.18
CA ARG A 323 -2.48 -12.87 -26.01
C ARG A 323 -3.82 -13.38 -25.46
N ILE A 324 -4.13 -14.65 -25.68
CA ILE A 324 -5.34 -15.29 -25.11
C ILE A 324 -5.16 -15.39 -23.60
N LEU A 325 -3.99 -15.82 -23.14
CA LEU A 325 -3.65 -15.82 -21.71
C LEU A 325 -3.72 -14.43 -21.11
N LEU A 326 -3.15 -13.40 -21.78
CA LEU A 326 -3.19 -12.01 -21.32
C LEU A 326 -4.63 -11.55 -21.12
N SER A 327 -5.51 -11.78 -22.11
CA SER A 327 -6.93 -11.40 -22.04
C SER A 327 -7.66 -12.16 -20.93
N LYS A 328 -7.41 -13.46 -20.78
CA LYS A 328 -7.99 -14.29 -19.72
C LYS A 328 -7.60 -13.75 -18.33
N LEU A 329 -6.31 -13.51 -18.09
CA LEU A 329 -5.82 -13.00 -16.81
C LEU A 329 -6.36 -11.60 -16.53
N SER A 330 -6.50 -10.75 -17.55
CA SER A 330 -7.08 -9.40 -17.44
C SER A 330 -8.50 -9.45 -16.91
N ASN A 331 -9.36 -10.25 -17.51
CA ASN A 331 -10.76 -10.40 -17.10
C ASN A 331 -10.87 -10.98 -15.68
N GLN A 332 -10.14 -12.05 -15.40
CA GLN A 332 -10.16 -12.69 -14.07
C GLN A 332 -9.61 -11.76 -12.97
N SER A 333 -8.59 -10.97 -13.28
CA SER A 333 -8.04 -9.94 -12.38
C SER A 333 -9.10 -8.91 -12.01
N LYS A 334 -9.80 -8.34 -12.99
CA LYS A 334 -10.86 -7.35 -12.77
C LYS A 334 -12.03 -7.95 -11.99
N GLU A 335 -12.57 -9.09 -12.43
CA GLU A 335 -13.68 -9.77 -11.76
C GLU A 335 -13.38 -10.08 -10.29
N TYR A 336 -12.16 -10.56 -10.01
CA TYR A 336 -11.72 -10.85 -8.65
C TYR A 336 -11.77 -9.61 -7.76
N ILE A 337 -11.26 -8.46 -8.24
CA ILE A 337 -11.23 -7.23 -7.45
C ILE A 337 -12.63 -6.68 -7.23
N ILE A 338 -13.45 -6.56 -8.26
CA ILE A 338 -14.82 -6.04 -8.15
C ILE A 338 -15.65 -6.87 -7.16
N ARG A 339 -15.51 -8.20 -7.19
CA ARG A 339 -16.22 -9.09 -6.28
C ARG A 339 -15.71 -9.02 -4.84
N THR A 340 -14.38 -8.92 -4.65
CA THR A 340 -13.74 -9.11 -3.34
C THR A 340 -13.52 -7.81 -2.58
N PHE A 341 -13.24 -6.70 -3.29
CA PHE A 341 -12.86 -5.42 -2.69
C PHE A 341 -13.98 -4.37 -2.79
N ASN A 342 -15.20 -4.76 -2.43
CA ASN A 342 -16.36 -3.88 -2.48
C ASN A 342 -16.27 -2.75 -1.43
N PRO A 343 -16.29 -1.46 -1.83
CA PRO A 343 -16.19 -0.32 -0.94
C PRO A 343 -17.27 -0.28 0.15
N ILE A 344 -18.50 -0.66 -0.16
CA ILE A 344 -19.64 -0.64 0.78
C ILE A 344 -19.40 -1.68 1.88
N ILE A 345 -19.00 -2.89 1.49
CA ILE A 345 -18.69 -3.97 2.45
C ILE A 345 -17.50 -3.57 3.33
N TYR A 346 -16.47 -2.95 2.75
CA TYR A 346 -15.32 -2.46 3.51
C TYR A 346 -15.74 -1.47 4.60
N ILE A 347 -16.51 -0.46 4.24
CA ILE A 347 -16.97 0.57 5.17
C ILE A 347 -17.90 -0.01 6.26
N ASP A 348 -18.80 -0.92 5.91
CA ASP A 348 -19.66 -1.62 6.90
C ASP A 348 -18.81 -2.42 7.92
N ARG A 349 -17.81 -3.18 7.44
CA ARG A 349 -16.89 -3.92 8.32
C ARG A 349 -16.08 -2.98 9.22
N LEU A 350 -15.57 -1.87 8.67
CA LEU A 350 -14.85 -0.86 9.43
C LEU A 350 -15.72 -0.25 10.54
N ASN A 351 -16.98 0.09 10.21
CA ASN A 351 -17.93 0.64 11.18
C ASN A 351 -18.29 -0.35 12.29
N LYS A 352 -18.37 -1.65 11.99
CA LYS A 352 -18.53 -2.70 13.01
C LYS A 352 -17.33 -2.78 13.94
N ILE A 353 -16.11 -2.58 13.45
CA ILE A 353 -14.88 -2.51 14.26
C ILE A 353 -14.91 -1.28 15.18
N TYR A 354 -15.31 -0.11 14.66
CA TYR A 354 -15.49 1.10 15.48
C TYR A 354 -16.53 0.90 16.58
N ALA A 355 -17.66 0.30 16.25
CA ALA A 355 -18.72 -0.01 17.25
C ALA A 355 -18.23 -0.95 18.36
N LYS A 356 -17.39 -1.94 18.00
CA LYS A 356 -16.72 -2.83 18.96
C LYS A 356 -15.78 -2.06 19.89
N ALA A 357 -14.94 -1.20 19.31
CA ALA A 357 -14.02 -0.35 20.08
C ALA A 357 -14.77 0.58 21.04
N PHE A 358 -15.92 1.09 20.62
CA PHE A 358 -16.74 1.96 21.45
C PHE A 358 -17.33 1.22 22.66
N ARG A 359 -17.78 -0.02 22.50
CA ARG A 359 -18.40 -0.84 23.55
C ARG A 359 -17.38 -1.45 24.51
N SER A 360 -16.12 -1.60 24.13
CA SER A 360 -15.08 -2.16 25.00
C SER A 360 -14.88 -1.23 26.22
N GLN A 361 -14.99 -1.81 27.42
CA GLN A 361 -14.54 -1.14 28.65
C GLN A 361 -13.02 -1.23 28.72
N TYR A 362 -12.35 -0.14 29.14
CA TYR A 362 -10.93 -0.16 29.50
C TYR A 362 -10.74 -0.86 30.84
#